data_a1dddb8d297e795c0396b77047c270fa
#
_entry.id   a1dddb8d297e795c0396b77047c270fa
#
_cell.length_a   1.000
_cell.length_b   1.000
_cell.length_c   1.000
_cell.angle_alpha   90.00
_cell.angle_beta   90.00
_cell.angle_gamma   90.00
#
_symmetry.space_group_name_H-M   'P 1'
#
loop_
_entity.id
_entity.type
_entity.pdbx_description
1 polymer ?
#
loop_
_entity_poly.entity_id
_entity_poly.type
_entity_poly.pdbx_seq_one_letter_code
_entity_poly.pdbx_strand_id
1 'polypeptide(L)'
;MKIEIRDETAADVAAIEAVTIAAFLHAPHTSHTEQFIVDALRKAGQLTVSLVANVDGAVVGHVAISPVSISDGATGWYGLGPLSVAPECQRRGIGSRLMREALRVLREHGASGCVLLGEPGYYSRFGFRVDPNLSLPGVPLEYFQAISFGASHPRGIVSYHSAFNASA
;
A
#
# COMPACT_ATOMS: atom_id res chain seq x y z
N MET A 1 8.18 13.45 -19.97
CA MET A 1 7.69 12.12 -19.55
C MET A 1 6.27 12.25 -19.02
N LYS A 2 5.34 11.58 -19.65
CA LYS A 2 3.94 11.63 -19.23
C LYS A 2 3.63 10.43 -18.34
N ILE A 3 3.25 10.70 -17.09
CA ILE A 3 2.88 9.67 -16.12
C ILE A 3 1.36 9.64 -16.01
N GLU A 4 0.79 8.47 -16.26
CA GLU A 4 -0.64 8.23 -16.05
C GLU A 4 -0.83 7.30 -14.86
N ILE A 5 -1.67 7.70 -13.92
CA ILE A 5 -2.07 6.85 -12.79
C ILE A 5 -3.52 6.42 -13.06
N ARG A 6 -3.76 5.12 -13.06
CA ARG A 6 -5.07 4.55 -13.33
C ARG A 6 -5.29 3.23 -12.60
N ASP A 7 -6.54 2.80 -12.54
CA ASP A 7 -6.86 1.46 -12.00
C ASP A 7 -6.20 0.37 -12.84
N GLU A 8 -5.82 -0.71 -12.19
CA GLU A 8 -5.34 -1.89 -12.92
C GLU A 8 -6.45 -2.51 -13.77
N THR A 9 -6.03 -3.16 -14.85
CA THR A 9 -6.90 -4.02 -15.65
C THR A 9 -6.33 -5.44 -15.64
N ALA A 10 -7.11 -6.41 -16.13
CA ALA A 10 -6.64 -7.79 -16.22
C ALA A 10 -5.34 -7.91 -17.03
N ALA A 11 -5.16 -7.06 -18.02
CA ALA A 11 -3.95 -7.04 -18.86
C ALA A 11 -2.69 -6.58 -18.10
N ASP A 12 -2.84 -5.94 -16.94
CA ASP A 12 -1.72 -5.40 -16.18
C ASP A 12 -1.11 -6.40 -15.20
N VAL A 13 -1.77 -7.53 -14.93
CA VAL A 13 -1.38 -8.45 -13.85
C VAL A 13 0.08 -8.89 -13.96
N ALA A 14 0.52 -9.30 -15.15
CA ALA A 14 1.91 -9.73 -15.36
C ALA A 14 2.90 -8.58 -15.17
N ALA A 15 2.56 -7.39 -15.63
CA ALA A 15 3.41 -6.21 -15.47
C ALA A 15 3.51 -5.76 -14.01
N ILE A 16 2.42 -5.87 -13.26
CA ILE A 16 2.42 -5.57 -11.82
C ILE A 16 3.33 -6.55 -11.09
N GLU A 17 3.25 -7.84 -11.40
CA GLU A 17 4.16 -8.83 -10.82
C GLU A 17 5.61 -8.48 -11.11
N ALA A 18 5.93 -8.18 -12.34
CA ALA A 18 7.30 -7.85 -12.76
C ALA A 18 7.84 -6.61 -12.05
N VAL A 19 7.06 -5.53 -11.97
CA VAL A 19 7.51 -4.30 -11.32
C VAL A 19 7.65 -4.49 -9.81
N THR A 20 6.79 -5.31 -9.20
CA THR A 20 6.88 -5.60 -7.78
C THR A 20 8.15 -6.38 -7.47
N ILE A 21 8.43 -7.43 -8.22
CA ILE A 21 9.67 -8.21 -8.07
C ILE A 21 10.89 -7.30 -8.22
N ALA A 22 10.94 -6.49 -9.27
CA ALA A 22 12.07 -5.60 -9.54
C ALA A 22 12.27 -4.55 -8.44
N ALA A 23 11.18 -3.97 -7.94
CA ALA A 23 11.25 -2.91 -6.93
C ALA A 23 11.82 -3.42 -5.60
N PHE A 24 11.52 -4.66 -5.23
CA PHE A 24 11.95 -5.22 -3.95
C PHE A 24 13.20 -6.09 -4.03
N LEU A 25 13.75 -6.31 -5.22
CA LEU A 25 14.86 -7.23 -5.42
C LEU A 25 16.08 -6.88 -4.55
N HIS A 26 16.40 -5.60 -4.43
CA HIS A 26 17.53 -5.11 -3.64
C HIS A 26 17.10 -4.16 -2.52
N ALA A 27 15.80 -4.09 -2.21
CA ALA A 27 15.29 -3.21 -1.18
C ALA A 27 15.66 -3.75 0.22
N PRO A 28 15.89 -2.86 1.21
CA PRO A 28 16.04 -3.30 2.59
C PRO A 28 14.69 -3.69 3.18
N HIS A 29 14.71 -4.53 4.21
CA HIS A 29 13.52 -4.91 4.98
C HIS A 29 12.39 -5.52 4.14
N THR A 30 12.76 -6.37 3.17
CA THR A 30 11.78 -7.07 2.33
C THR A 30 11.84 -8.57 2.60
N SER A 31 10.68 -9.24 2.48
CA SER A 31 10.56 -10.69 2.49
C SER A 31 10.72 -11.29 1.10
N HIS A 32 10.78 -10.47 0.05
CA HIS A 32 10.75 -10.88 -1.36
C HIS A 32 9.48 -11.66 -1.73
N THR A 33 8.39 -11.45 -0.99
CA THR A 33 7.10 -12.11 -1.21
C THR A 33 6.01 -11.15 -1.63
N GLU A 34 6.35 -9.87 -1.84
CA GLU A 34 5.38 -8.81 -2.13
C GLU A 34 4.52 -9.10 -3.35
N GLN A 35 5.09 -9.72 -4.41
CA GLN A 35 4.30 -10.11 -5.58
C GLN A 35 3.26 -11.18 -5.27
N PHE A 36 3.55 -12.07 -4.34
CA PHE A 36 2.61 -13.11 -3.91
C PHE A 36 1.49 -12.51 -3.06
N ILE A 37 1.80 -11.50 -2.26
CA ILE A 37 0.81 -10.78 -1.46
C ILE A 37 -0.23 -10.11 -2.38
N VAL A 38 0.23 -9.39 -3.39
CA VAL A 38 -0.66 -8.73 -4.35
C VAL A 38 -1.55 -9.74 -5.06
N ASP A 39 -0.97 -10.84 -5.55
CA ASP A 39 -1.72 -11.88 -6.24
C ASP A 39 -2.76 -12.53 -5.32
N ALA A 40 -2.40 -12.82 -4.08
CA ALA A 40 -3.31 -13.41 -3.09
C ALA A 40 -4.45 -12.46 -2.73
N LEU A 41 -4.18 -11.18 -2.58
CA LEU A 41 -5.21 -10.16 -2.34
C LEU A 41 -6.18 -10.07 -3.51
N ARG A 42 -5.67 -10.13 -4.73
CA ARG A 42 -6.51 -10.10 -5.94
C ARG A 42 -7.42 -11.33 -6.00
N LYS A 43 -6.87 -12.51 -5.77
CA LYS A 43 -7.64 -13.76 -5.77
C LYS A 43 -8.70 -13.81 -4.67
N ALA A 44 -8.42 -13.18 -3.54
CA ALA A 44 -9.37 -13.09 -2.43
C ALA A 44 -10.42 -12.00 -2.60
N GLY A 45 -10.33 -11.19 -3.67
CA GLY A 45 -11.24 -10.06 -3.87
C GLY A 45 -11.03 -8.92 -2.88
N GLN A 46 -9.82 -8.78 -2.34
CA GLN A 46 -9.49 -7.83 -1.29
C GLN A 46 -8.62 -6.66 -1.76
N LEU A 47 -8.38 -6.51 -3.05
CA LEU A 47 -7.73 -5.32 -3.59
C LEU A 47 -8.76 -4.19 -3.70
N THR A 48 -8.94 -3.44 -2.61
CA THR A 48 -9.87 -2.30 -2.58
C THR A 48 -9.41 -1.20 -3.53
N VAL A 49 -8.09 -0.94 -3.53
CA VAL A 49 -7.46 -0.02 -4.47
C VAL A 49 -6.26 -0.74 -5.07
N SER A 50 -6.15 -0.68 -6.39
CA SER A 50 -4.99 -1.20 -7.12
C SER A 50 -4.74 -0.26 -8.30
N LEU A 51 -3.71 0.57 -8.16
CA LEU A 51 -3.37 1.59 -9.15
C LEU A 51 -2.03 1.29 -9.79
N VAL A 52 -1.94 1.50 -11.09
CA VAL A 52 -0.69 1.41 -11.83
C VAL A 52 -0.25 2.80 -12.28
N ALA A 53 1.06 3.00 -12.31
CA ALA A 53 1.69 4.14 -12.93
C ALA A 53 2.20 3.71 -14.30
N ASN A 54 1.69 4.33 -15.34
CA ASN A 54 2.01 4.03 -16.72
C ASN A 54 2.81 5.18 -17.33
N VAL A 55 3.93 4.87 -17.94
CA VAL A 55 4.76 5.83 -18.66
C VAL A 55 4.99 5.30 -20.07
N ASP A 56 4.47 6.02 -21.06
CA ASP A 56 4.62 5.68 -22.48
C ASP A 56 4.22 4.22 -22.79
N GLY A 57 3.14 3.76 -22.18
CA GLY A 57 2.61 2.42 -22.39
C GLY A 57 3.21 1.33 -21.50
N ALA A 58 4.17 1.67 -20.65
CA ALA A 58 4.80 0.70 -19.74
C ALA A 58 4.36 0.93 -18.28
N VAL A 59 4.01 -0.14 -17.58
CA VAL A 59 3.74 -0.09 -16.15
C VAL A 59 5.07 0.01 -15.41
N VAL A 60 5.28 1.13 -14.72
CA VAL A 60 6.53 1.41 -13.99
C VAL A 60 6.31 1.53 -12.49
N GLY A 61 5.09 1.42 -12.02
CA GLY A 61 4.79 1.46 -10.60
C GLY A 61 3.41 0.89 -10.29
N HIS A 62 3.21 0.56 -9.02
CA HIS A 62 1.96 -0.02 -8.53
C HIS A 62 1.78 0.26 -7.05
N VAL A 63 0.54 0.47 -6.63
CA VAL A 63 0.18 0.54 -5.21
C VAL A 63 -1.09 -0.25 -4.97
N ALA A 64 -1.11 -1.00 -3.87
CA ALA A 64 -2.26 -1.78 -3.42
C ALA A 64 -2.75 -1.25 -2.08
N ILE A 65 -4.06 -1.29 -1.88
CA ILE A 65 -4.70 -1.04 -0.58
C ILE A 65 -5.71 -2.15 -0.35
N SER A 66 -5.72 -2.68 0.87
CA SER A 66 -6.60 -3.77 1.27
C SER A 66 -7.15 -3.54 2.69
N PRO A 67 -8.28 -4.14 3.05
CA PRO A 67 -8.85 -3.96 4.39
C PRO A 67 -7.95 -4.52 5.48
N VAL A 68 -7.94 -3.86 6.63
CA VAL A 68 -7.37 -4.39 7.86
C VAL A 68 -8.47 -4.52 8.92
N SER A 69 -8.24 -5.35 9.92
CA SER A 69 -9.09 -5.41 11.11
C SER A 69 -8.37 -4.79 12.30
N ILE A 70 -9.16 -4.23 13.22
CA ILE A 70 -8.63 -3.67 14.45
C ILE A 70 -9.35 -4.36 15.61
N SER A 71 -8.62 -4.71 16.65
CA SER A 71 -9.14 -5.55 17.73
C SER A 71 -10.29 -4.93 18.52
N ASP A 72 -10.51 -3.62 18.43
CA ASP A 72 -11.66 -2.95 19.06
C ASP A 72 -12.95 -3.05 18.21
N GLY A 73 -12.90 -3.68 17.04
CA GLY A 73 -14.05 -3.83 16.15
C GLY A 73 -14.29 -2.66 15.21
N ALA A 74 -13.43 -1.65 15.19
CA ALA A 74 -13.56 -0.53 14.26
C ALA A 74 -13.51 -1.01 12.81
N THR A 75 -14.31 -0.39 11.96
CA THR A 75 -14.42 -0.72 10.52
C THR A 75 -13.97 0.45 9.67
N GLY A 76 -13.78 0.20 8.38
CA GLY A 76 -13.41 1.26 7.43
C GLY A 76 -11.94 1.61 7.46
N TRP A 77 -11.09 0.76 8.03
CA TRP A 77 -9.65 0.95 8.06
C TRP A 77 -8.97 0.02 7.05
N TYR A 78 -7.91 0.54 6.43
CA TYR A 78 -7.24 -0.12 5.32
C TYR A 78 -5.73 -0.08 5.52
N GLY A 79 -5.03 -1.03 4.93
CA GLY A 79 -3.57 -1.06 4.88
C GLY A 79 -3.08 -0.74 3.48
N LEU A 80 -2.14 0.18 3.38
CA LEU A 80 -1.52 0.56 2.11
C LEU A 80 -0.21 -0.20 1.97
N GLY A 81 -0.08 -0.90 0.86
CA GLY A 81 1.10 -1.68 0.51
C GLY A 81 0.71 -2.99 -0.18
N PRO A 82 1.62 -3.54 -0.96
CA PRO A 82 2.92 -3.00 -1.34
C PRO A 82 2.82 -1.76 -2.25
N LEU A 83 3.84 -0.90 -2.16
CA LEU A 83 4.06 0.20 -3.08
C LEU A 83 5.34 -0.09 -3.86
N SER A 84 5.28 -0.13 -5.16
CA SER A 84 6.40 -0.53 -6.02
C SER A 84 6.64 0.52 -7.10
N VAL A 85 7.91 0.87 -7.33
CA VAL A 85 8.34 1.68 -8.47
C VAL A 85 9.56 1.01 -9.06
N ALA A 86 9.57 0.85 -10.37
CA ALA A 86 10.70 0.25 -11.09
C ALA A 86 12.00 0.98 -10.69
N PRO A 87 13.09 0.26 -10.38
CA PRO A 87 14.32 0.88 -9.89
C PRO A 87 14.85 2.01 -10.76
N GLU A 88 14.79 1.86 -12.07
CA GLU A 88 15.23 2.87 -13.04
C GLU A 88 14.32 4.09 -13.09
N CYS A 89 13.12 4.01 -12.50
CA CYS A 89 12.13 5.08 -12.49
C CYS A 89 11.98 5.74 -11.11
N GLN A 90 12.73 5.30 -10.12
CA GLN A 90 12.68 5.87 -8.78
C GLN A 90 13.24 7.29 -8.75
N ARG A 91 12.87 8.06 -7.73
CA ARG A 91 13.29 9.46 -7.51
C ARG A 91 12.79 10.43 -8.59
N ARG A 92 11.69 10.07 -9.25
CA ARG A 92 11.04 10.92 -10.27
C ARG A 92 9.62 11.33 -9.87
N GLY A 93 9.25 11.10 -8.61
CA GLY A 93 7.94 11.48 -8.09
C GLY A 93 6.82 10.50 -8.40
N ILE A 94 7.10 9.34 -8.98
CA ILE A 94 6.07 8.36 -9.34
C ILE A 94 5.43 7.78 -8.08
N GLY A 95 6.24 7.38 -7.09
CA GLY A 95 5.73 6.87 -5.82
C GLY A 95 4.82 7.87 -5.12
N SER A 96 5.21 9.15 -5.10
CA SER A 96 4.40 10.21 -4.50
C SER A 96 3.07 10.40 -5.20
N ARG A 97 3.05 10.31 -6.53
CA ARG A 97 1.81 10.42 -7.30
C ARG A 97 0.89 9.23 -7.05
N LEU A 98 1.46 8.02 -6.98
CA LEU A 98 0.70 6.82 -6.61
C LEU A 98 0.09 6.96 -5.21
N MET A 99 0.87 7.43 -4.24
CA MET A 99 0.40 7.65 -2.88
C MET A 99 -0.77 8.63 -2.83
N ARG A 100 -0.61 9.80 -3.45
CA ARG A 100 -1.65 10.83 -3.42
C ARG A 100 -2.94 10.37 -4.08
N GLU A 101 -2.82 9.71 -5.23
CA GLU A 101 -4.00 9.20 -5.93
C GLU A 101 -4.67 8.07 -5.15
N ALA A 102 -3.89 7.16 -4.57
CA ALA A 102 -4.43 6.07 -3.76
C ALA A 102 -5.20 6.60 -2.55
N LEU A 103 -4.66 7.60 -1.85
CA LEU A 103 -5.34 8.20 -0.71
C LEU A 103 -6.61 8.95 -1.14
N ARG A 104 -6.58 9.63 -2.28
CA ARG A 104 -7.75 10.30 -2.83
C ARG A 104 -8.88 9.30 -3.12
N VAL A 105 -8.55 8.22 -3.81
CA VAL A 105 -9.53 7.16 -4.14
C VAL A 105 -10.08 6.53 -2.86
N LEU A 106 -9.21 6.27 -1.88
CA LEU A 106 -9.61 5.65 -0.63
C LEU A 106 -10.57 6.56 0.16
N ARG A 107 -10.31 7.87 0.19
CA ARG A 107 -11.24 8.84 0.81
C ARG A 107 -12.59 8.86 0.10
N GLU A 108 -12.59 8.84 -1.22
CA GLU A 108 -13.83 8.79 -2.01
C GLU A 108 -14.61 7.50 -1.77
N HIS A 109 -13.91 6.41 -1.46
CA HIS A 109 -14.50 5.13 -1.09
C HIS A 109 -15.22 5.20 0.27
N GLY A 110 -14.99 6.24 1.05
CA GLY A 110 -15.60 6.42 2.36
C GLY A 110 -14.81 5.82 3.51
N ALA A 111 -13.54 5.54 3.31
CA ALA A 111 -12.68 4.97 4.34
C ALA A 111 -12.54 5.89 5.55
N SER A 112 -12.46 5.30 6.74
CA SER A 112 -12.21 6.01 7.99
C SER A 112 -10.75 6.34 8.20
N GLY A 113 -9.84 5.53 7.69
CA GLY A 113 -8.42 5.76 7.81
C GLY A 113 -7.58 4.69 7.13
N CYS A 114 -6.28 4.85 7.21
CA CYS A 114 -5.32 3.98 6.56
C CYS A 114 -4.07 3.83 7.42
N VAL A 115 -3.49 2.63 7.40
CA VAL A 115 -2.23 2.34 8.07
C VAL A 115 -1.21 1.86 7.04
N LEU A 116 0.07 1.97 7.39
CA LEU A 116 1.15 1.43 6.58
C LEU A 116 2.40 1.15 7.41
N LEU A 117 3.26 0.31 6.84
CA LEU A 117 4.62 0.10 7.32
C LEU A 117 5.58 0.77 6.36
N GLY A 118 6.45 1.65 6.86
CA GLY A 118 7.44 2.28 6.00
C GLY A 118 8.25 3.36 6.72
N GLU A 119 9.13 4.00 5.96
CA GLU A 119 10.02 5.03 6.47
C GLU A 119 9.25 6.27 6.89
N PRO A 120 9.35 6.70 8.18
CA PRO A 120 8.62 7.86 8.66
C PRO A 120 8.92 9.12 7.87
N GLY A 121 10.19 9.34 7.52
CA GLY A 121 10.60 10.53 6.79
C GLY A 121 9.94 10.65 5.42
N TYR A 122 9.65 9.54 4.77
CA TYR A 122 8.97 9.55 3.47
C TYR A 122 7.46 9.72 3.63
N TYR A 123 6.82 8.90 4.48
CA TYR A 123 5.36 8.85 4.54
C TYR A 123 4.74 9.98 5.35
N SER A 124 5.51 10.65 6.22
CA SER A 124 5.02 11.81 6.96
C SER A 124 4.58 12.96 6.03
N ARG A 125 5.17 13.07 4.85
CA ARG A 125 4.78 14.08 3.86
C ARG A 125 3.34 13.91 3.34
N PHE A 126 2.75 12.73 3.50
CA PHE A 126 1.37 12.45 3.10
C PHE A 126 0.39 12.52 4.27
N GLY A 127 0.86 12.83 5.47
CA GLY A 127 0.03 12.93 6.66
C GLY A 127 0.06 11.73 7.58
N PHE A 128 0.84 10.69 7.25
CA PHE A 128 1.00 9.53 8.12
C PHE A 128 1.88 9.86 9.31
N ARG A 129 1.52 9.30 10.47
CA ARG A 129 2.30 9.43 11.69
C ARG A 129 2.04 8.24 12.60
N VAL A 130 2.96 8.00 13.54
CA VAL A 130 2.76 6.97 14.57
C VAL A 130 1.54 7.36 15.41
N ASP A 131 0.63 6.38 15.60
CA ASP A 131 -0.51 6.52 16.48
C ASP A 131 -0.30 5.57 17.66
N PRO A 132 -0.12 6.11 18.89
CA PRO A 132 0.15 5.25 20.06
C PRO A 132 -1.01 4.32 20.44
N ASN A 133 -2.21 4.57 19.90
CA ASN A 133 -3.39 3.74 20.16
C ASN A 133 -3.49 2.54 19.20
N LEU A 134 -2.68 2.51 18.15
CA LEU A 134 -2.69 1.41 17.17
C LEU A 134 -1.35 0.72 17.20
N SER A 135 -1.37 -0.62 17.26
CA SER A 135 -0.14 -1.41 17.26
C SER A 135 -0.19 -2.50 16.20
N LEU A 136 0.98 -2.82 15.67
CA LEU A 136 1.19 -3.98 14.82
C LEU A 136 2.31 -4.79 15.44
N PRO A 137 2.03 -5.97 16.01
CA PRO A 137 3.05 -6.76 16.69
C PRO A 137 4.21 -7.16 15.77
N GLY A 138 5.40 -7.18 16.31
CA GLY A 138 6.58 -7.66 15.61
C GLY A 138 7.30 -6.64 14.74
N VAL A 139 6.88 -5.37 14.78
CA VAL A 139 7.53 -4.30 14.00
C VAL A 139 7.97 -3.16 14.91
N PRO A 140 9.06 -2.44 14.57
CA PRO A 140 9.43 -1.24 15.31
C PRO A 140 8.34 -0.18 15.23
N LEU A 141 8.05 0.48 16.35
CA LEU A 141 6.94 1.42 16.47
C LEU A 141 7.00 2.55 15.45
N GLU A 142 8.18 3.07 15.15
CA GLU A 142 8.36 4.21 14.25
C GLU A 142 7.99 3.90 12.81
N TYR A 143 7.94 2.64 12.43
CA TYR A 143 7.61 2.25 11.06
C TYR A 143 6.13 2.00 10.84
N PHE A 144 5.34 1.84 11.91
CA PHE A 144 3.90 1.64 11.78
C PHE A 144 3.17 2.95 11.95
N GLN A 145 2.55 3.43 10.89
CA GLN A 145 1.99 4.78 10.81
C GLN A 145 0.54 4.73 10.35
N ALA A 146 -0.21 5.74 10.74
CA ALA A 146 -1.63 5.85 10.43
C ALA A 146 -2.00 7.26 10.01
N ILE A 147 -3.07 7.35 9.22
CA ILE A 147 -3.75 8.60 8.90
C ILE A 147 -5.26 8.38 9.09
N SER A 148 -5.93 9.31 9.79
CA SER A 148 -7.38 9.30 9.96
C SER A 148 -8.02 10.28 9.00
N PHE A 149 -9.11 9.88 8.36
CA PHE A 149 -9.84 10.73 7.41
C PHE A 149 -11.04 11.43 8.04
N GLY A 150 -11.29 11.19 9.32
CA GLY A 150 -12.45 11.77 10.00
C GLY A 150 -12.36 11.66 11.50
N ALA A 151 -13.49 11.44 12.16
CA ALA A 151 -13.60 11.41 13.60
C ALA A 151 -13.31 10.03 14.21
N SER A 152 -12.98 9.01 13.40
CA SER A 152 -12.67 7.67 13.89
C SER A 152 -11.29 7.64 14.52
N HIS A 153 -11.22 7.22 15.77
CA HIS A 153 -9.97 7.09 16.53
C HIS A 153 -9.92 5.71 17.19
N PRO A 154 -9.73 4.64 16.42
CA PRO A 154 -9.71 3.29 16.93
C PRO A 154 -8.50 3.05 17.84
N ARG A 155 -8.62 2.01 18.66
CA ARG A 155 -7.59 1.63 19.61
C ARG A 155 -7.48 0.12 19.64
N GLY A 156 -6.30 -0.39 19.42
CA GLY A 156 -6.08 -1.83 19.50
C GLY A 156 -4.98 -2.34 18.58
N ILE A 157 -5.01 -3.66 18.35
CA ILE A 157 -4.06 -4.36 17.50
C ILE A 157 -4.62 -4.42 16.09
N VAL A 158 -3.80 -4.00 15.13
CA VAL A 158 -4.12 -4.06 13.71
C VAL A 158 -3.68 -5.40 13.14
N SER A 159 -4.55 -6.02 12.34
CA SER A 159 -4.24 -7.26 11.63
C SER A 159 -4.49 -7.06 10.14
N TYR A 160 -3.46 -7.30 9.34
CA TYR A 160 -3.60 -7.35 7.88
C TYR A 160 -4.29 -8.63 7.46
N HIS A 161 -4.85 -8.62 6.25
CA HIS A 161 -5.45 -9.81 5.66
C HIS A 161 -4.44 -10.96 5.58
N SER A 162 -4.91 -12.22 5.69
CA SER A 162 -4.06 -13.40 5.66
C SER A 162 -3.24 -13.54 4.36
N ALA A 163 -3.66 -12.86 3.28
CA ALA A 163 -2.89 -12.80 2.04
C ALA A 163 -1.48 -12.25 2.24
N PHE A 164 -1.25 -11.43 3.29
CA PHE A 164 0.09 -10.92 3.61
C PHE A 164 1.07 -11.99 4.08
N ASN A 165 0.58 -13.21 4.35
CA ASN A 165 1.41 -14.36 4.67
C ASN A 165 1.76 -15.20 3.43
N ALA A 166 1.33 -14.80 2.25
CA ALA A 166 1.59 -15.52 1.03
C ALA A 166 3.08 -15.56 0.69
N SER A 167 3.59 -16.72 0.31
CA SER A 167 5.02 -16.92 0.01
C SER A 167 5.26 -17.65 -1.32
N ALA A 168 4.20 -18.04 -2.01
CA ALA A 168 4.28 -18.71 -3.32
C ALA A 168 2.94 -18.63 -4.04
#